data_04e9fe1434e51635d3526e859467e5f0
#
_entry.id   04e9fe1434e51635d3526e859467e5f0
#
_cell.length_a   1.000
_cell.length_b   1.000
_cell.length_c   1.000
_cell.angle_alpha   90.00
_cell.angle_beta   90.00
_cell.angle_gamma   90.00
#
_symmetry.space_group_name_H-M   'P 1'
#
loop_
_entity.id
_entity.type
_entity.pdbx_description
1 polymer ?
#
loop_
_entity_poly.entity_id
_entity_poly.type
_entity_poly.pdbx_seq_one_letter_code
_entity_poly.pdbx_strand_id
1 'polypeptide(L)'
;MIGTTRDTYSAPEHRESDDDRPRLECGVFGVFDVPDASAVAALGQHALQHRGQEACGIASFDGHRFHTERHMGHVGDAFAGPDLIDRLPGTHAIGHTRYSTAGGSFIRNVQPMFADLEAGGVALA
;
A
#
# COMPACT_ATOMS: atom_id res chain seq x y z
N MET A 1 34.10 -25.52 57.95
CA MET A 1 32.77 -25.43 57.30
C MET A 1 32.90 -24.64 56.05
N ILE A 2 32.80 -25.32 54.91
CA ILE A 2 32.88 -24.68 53.61
C ILE A 2 31.43 -24.50 53.10
N GLY A 3 30.95 -23.26 53.08
CA GLY A 3 29.66 -22.92 52.54
C GLY A 3 29.74 -22.92 51.00
N THR A 4 29.00 -23.81 50.37
CA THR A 4 28.77 -23.77 48.94
C THR A 4 27.75 -22.73 48.62
N THR A 5 28.18 -21.58 48.13
CA THR A 5 27.31 -20.64 47.45
C THR A 5 26.93 -21.24 46.10
N ARG A 6 25.68 -21.66 45.98
CA ARG A 6 25.11 -21.96 44.67
C ARG A 6 24.87 -20.62 43.97
N ASP A 7 25.70 -20.29 43.01
CA ASP A 7 25.40 -19.29 42.03
C ASP A 7 24.22 -19.81 41.19
N THR A 8 23.04 -19.33 41.48
CA THR A 8 21.91 -19.52 40.59
C THR A 8 22.07 -18.56 39.41
N TYR A 9 22.66 -19.06 38.34
CA TYR A 9 22.61 -18.38 37.05
C TYR A 9 21.14 -18.39 36.60
N SER A 10 20.44 -17.29 36.76
CA SER A 10 19.18 -17.04 36.05
C SER A 10 19.52 -16.60 34.66
N ALA A 11 19.18 -17.44 33.67
CA ALA A 11 19.24 -17.04 32.30
C ALA A 11 18.42 -15.74 32.11
N PRO A 12 18.92 -14.76 31.33
CA PRO A 12 18.15 -13.57 31.03
C PRO A 12 16.84 -14.02 30.38
N GLU A 13 15.70 -13.61 30.96
CA GLU A 13 14.42 -13.73 30.31
C GLU A 13 14.55 -13.05 28.95
N HIS A 14 14.51 -13.85 27.89
CA HIS A 14 14.26 -13.33 26.56
C HIS A 14 12.91 -12.60 26.63
N ARG A 15 12.94 -11.31 26.84
CA ARG A 15 11.84 -10.47 26.41
C ARG A 15 11.81 -10.62 24.91
N GLU A 16 10.87 -11.44 24.43
CA GLU A 16 10.43 -11.35 23.05
C GLU A 16 10.14 -9.88 22.83
N SER A 17 11.01 -9.22 22.07
CA SER A 17 10.78 -7.85 21.67
C SER A 17 9.48 -7.89 20.86
N ASP A 18 8.54 -7.01 21.18
CA ASP A 18 7.27 -6.82 20.49
C ASP A 18 7.47 -6.47 18.98
N ASP A 19 8.69 -6.58 18.52
CA ASP A 19 9.22 -6.22 17.20
C ASP A 19 9.12 -7.36 16.16
N ASP A 20 8.78 -8.60 16.59
CA ASP A 20 8.63 -9.76 15.71
C ASP A 20 7.20 -9.94 15.15
N ARG A 21 6.28 -9.05 15.49
CA ARG A 21 4.94 -9.06 14.89
C ARG A 21 5.02 -8.50 13.48
N PRO A 22 4.39 -9.16 12.49
CA PRO A 22 4.28 -8.59 11.15
C PRO A 22 3.68 -7.19 11.24
N ARG A 23 4.46 -6.18 10.90
CA ARG A 23 3.96 -4.81 10.79
C ARG A 23 3.08 -4.75 9.56
N LEU A 24 1.86 -4.21 9.72
CA LEU A 24 1.00 -3.91 8.59
C LEU A 24 1.60 -2.71 7.85
N GLU A 25 2.10 -2.96 6.66
CA GLU A 25 2.73 -1.95 5.82
C GLU A 25 1.88 -1.67 4.59
N CYS A 26 2.09 -0.50 4.00
CA CYS A 26 1.45 -0.14 2.73
C CYS A 26 1.87 -1.11 1.63
N GLY A 27 0.94 -1.44 0.73
CA GLY A 27 1.20 -2.25 -0.45
C GLY A 27 1.28 -1.38 -1.70
N VAL A 28 2.26 -1.64 -2.55
CA VAL A 28 2.42 -0.99 -3.86
C VAL A 28 2.39 -2.05 -4.95
N PHE A 29 1.68 -1.78 -6.03
CA PHE A 29 1.59 -2.66 -7.19
C PHE A 29 1.71 -1.85 -8.48
N GLY A 30 2.58 -2.27 -9.39
CA GLY A 30 2.78 -1.61 -10.67
C GLY A 30 2.61 -2.57 -11.84
N VAL A 31 2.06 -2.05 -12.92
CA VAL A 31 1.84 -2.77 -14.18
C VAL A 31 2.32 -1.89 -15.34
N PHE A 32 3.06 -2.48 -16.24
CA PHE A 32 3.64 -1.76 -17.37
C PHE A 32 3.36 -2.53 -18.66
N ASP A 33 2.84 -1.82 -19.67
CA ASP A 33 2.56 -2.33 -21.00
C ASP A 33 1.63 -3.56 -21.03
N VAL A 34 0.54 -3.47 -20.29
CA VAL A 34 -0.49 -4.51 -20.18
C VAL A 34 -1.85 -3.91 -20.52
N PRO A 35 -2.66 -4.54 -21.38
CA PRO A 35 -4.04 -4.12 -21.61
C PRO A 35 -4.81 -4.08 -20.30
N ASP A 36 -5.69 -3.06 -20.15
CA ASP A 36 -6.53 -2.90 -18.95
C ASP A 36 -5.72 -2.86 -17.64
N ALA A 37 -4.60 -2.13 -17.67
CA ALA A 37 -3.64 -2.10 -16.58
C ALA A 37 -4.25 -1.73 -15.24
N SER A 38 -5.26 -0.86 -15.20
CA SER A 38 -5.95 -0.48 -13.97
C SER A 38 -6.71 -1.65 -13.32
N ALA A 39 -7.31 -2.52 -14.11
CA ALA A 39 -7.97 -3.72 -13.60
C ALA A 39 -6.95 -4.70 -13.01
N VAL A 40 -5.81 -4.88 -13.66
CA VAL A 40 -4.72 -5.71 -13.14
C VAL A 40 -4.14 -5.11 -11.86
N ALA A 41 -3.95 -3.79 -11.82
CA ALA A 41 -3.49 -3.10 -10.62
C ALA A 41 -4.48 -3.26 -9.45
N ALA A 42 -5.78 -3.14 -9.70
CA ALA A 42 -6.80 -3.36 -8.67
C ALA A 42 -6.77 -4.78 -8.12
N LEU A 43 -6.60 -5.80 -8.97
CA LEU A 43 -6.45 -7.20 -8.54
C LEU A 43 -5.18 -7.41 -7.71
N GLY A 44 -4.06 -6.83 -8.15
CA GLY A 44 -2.80 -6.90 -7.41
C GLY A 44 -2.88 -6.25 -6.05
N GLN A 45 -3.49 -5.07 -5.97
CA GLN A 45 -3.74 -4.38 -4.69
C GLN A 45 -4.68 -5.17 -3.78
N HIS A 46 -5.72 -5.79 -4.34
CA HIS A 46 -6.63 -6.66 -3.57
C HIS A 46 -5.86 -7.82 -2.94
N ALA A 47 -4.90 -8.41 -3.65
CA ALA A 47 -4.05 -9.46 -3.12
C ALA A 47 -3.09 -8.98 -2.02
N LEU A 48 -2.68 -7.70 -2.08
CA LEU A 48 -1.77 -7.09 -1.10
C LEU A 48 -2.49 -6.48 0.11
N GLN A 49 -3.83 -6.33 0.04
CA GLN A 49 -4.55 -5.73 1.15
C GLN A 49 -4.65 -6.68 2.35
N HIS A 50 -4.53 -6.10 3.54
CA HIS A 50 -4.69 -6.78 4.82
C HIS A 50 -5.74 -6.09 5.68
N ARG A 51 -6.07 -6.66 6.83
CA ARG A 51 -6.92 -6.00 7.82
C ARG A 51 -6.28 -4.69 8.26
N GLY A 52 -7.10 -3.62 8.37
CA GLY A 52 -6.64 -2.29 8.76
C GLY A 52 -6.23 -1.39 7.61
N GLN A 53 -6.38 -1.83 6.35
CA GLN A 53 -6.24 -0.95 5.21
C GLN A 53 -7.31 0.14 5.26
N GLU A 54 -6.90 1.40 5.15
CA GLU A 54 -7.77 2.57 5.32
C GLU A 54 -8.15 3.22 4.00
N ALA A 55 -7.27 3.15 3.02
CA ALA A 55 -7.44 3.84 1.75
C ALA A 55 -6.68 3.13 0.63
N CYS A 56 -7.06 3.41 -0.59
CA CYS A 56 -6.40 2.89 -1.77
C CYS A 56 -6.49 3.88 -2.93
N GLY A 57 -5.57 3.76 -3.87
CA GLY A 57 -5.55 4.58 -5.05
C GLY A 57 -4.90 3.89 -6.22
N ILE A 58 -5.29 4.30 -7.42
CA ILE A 58 -4.68 3.87 -8.69
C ILE A 58 -4.43 5.10 -9.54
N ALA A 59 -3.27 5.16 -10.18
CA ALA A 59 -2.97 6.04 -11.27
C ALA A 59 -2.69 5.22 -12.52
N SER A 60 -3.34 5.54 -13.64
CA SER A 60 -3.09 4.93 -14.93
C SER A 60 -2.58 5.95 -15.94
N PHE A 61 -1.91 5.49 -16.99
CA PHE A 61 -1.40 6.31 -18.07
C PHE A 61 -1.86 5.74 -19.41
N ASP A 62 -2.54 6.58 -20.19
CA ASP A 62 -3.13 6.21 -21.48
C ASP A 62 -2.22 6.47 -22.70
N GLY A 63 -0.99 6.90 -22.45
CA GLY A 63 -0.05 7.31 -23.48
C GLY A 63 0.01 8.83 -23.69
N HIS A 64 -0.93 9.57 -23.10
CA HIS A 64 -1.02 11.02 -23.22
C HIS A 64 -1.09 11.72 -21.87
N ARG A 65 -1.88 11.18 -20.94
CA ARG A 65 -2.07 11.76 -19.62
C ARG A 65 -2.30 10.69 -18.56
N PHE A 66 -2.13 11.12 -17.31
CA PHE A 66 -2.48 10.33 -16.14
C PHE A 66 -3.95 10.48 -15.78
N HIS A 67 -4.53 9.39 -15.32
CA HIS A 67 -5.85 9.33 -14.71
C HIS A 67 -5.67 8.78 -13.30
N THR A 68 -6.26 9.41 -12.30
CA THR A 68 -6.07 9.01 -10.91
C THR A 68 -7.40 8.91 -10.18
N GLU A 69 -7.55 7.85 -9.41
CA GLU A 69 -8.64 7.71 -8.43
C GLU A 69 -8.09 7.29 -7.08
N ARG A 70 -8.59 7.94 -6.05
CA ARG A 70 -8.21 7.67 -4.66
C ARG A 70 -9.46 7.58 -3.83
N HIS A 71 -9.54 6.57 -2.97
CA HIS A 71 -10.70 6.28 -2.15
C HIS A 71 -10.30 5.94 -0.73
N MET A 72 -11.13 6.34 0.21
CA MET A 72 -11.11 5.78 1.55
C MET A 72 -11.79 4.41 1.52
N GLY A 73 -11.29 3.44 2.28
CA GLY A 73 -11.85 2.10 2.38
C GLY A 73 -11.07 1.04 1.59
N HIS A 74 -11.70 -0.11 1.41
CA HIS A 74 -11.08 -1.30 0.82
C HIS A 74 -11.05 -1.26 -0.71
N VAL A 75 -10.03 -1.90 -1.28
CA VAL A 75 -9.84 -2.01 -2.74
C VAL A 75 -11.06 -2.58 -3.44
N GLY A 76 -11.65 -3.65 -2.90
CA GLY A 76 -12.80 -4.32 -3.50
C GLY A 76 -14.05 -3.45 -3.57
N ASP A 77 -14.24 -2.54 -2.62
CA ASP A 77 -15.37 -1.61 -2.61
C ASP A 77 -15.09 -0.39 -3.51
N ALA A 78 -13.86 0.12 -3.45
CA ALA A 78 -13.44 1.31 -4.18
C ALA A 78 -13.39 1.10 -5.70
N PHE A 79 -12.92 -0.06 -6.11
CA PHE A 79 -12.68 -0.41 -7.52
C PHE A 79 -13.58 -1.56 -7.99
N ALA A 80 -14.71 -1.78 -7.34
CA ALA A 80 -15.76 -2.65 -7.84
C ALA A 80 -16.52 -1.96 -8.97
N GLY A 81 -16.79 -2.69 -10.03
CA GLY A 81 -17.65 -2.23 -11.12
C GLY A 81 -16.99 -2.32 -12.50
N PRO A 82 -17.82 -2.39 -13.54
CA PRO A 82 -17.35 -2.59 -14.92
C PRO A 82 -16.75 -1.33 -15.55
N ASP A 83 -16.93 -0.17 -14.95
CA ASP A 83 -16.51 1.14 -15.48
C ASP A 83 -15.10 1.55 -15.03
N LEU A 84 -14.41 0.73 -14.24
CA LEU A 84 -13.07 1.02 -13.74
C LEU A 84 -12.08 1.34 -14.87
N ILE A 85 -12.09 0.54 -15.93
CA ILE A 85 -11.19 0.71 -17.08
C ILE A 85 -11.51 2.01 -17.83
N ASP A 86 -12.77 2.39 -17.91
CA ASP A 86 -13.20 3.64 -18.56
C ASP A 86 -12.76 4.87 -17.77
N ARG A 87 -12.75 4.79 -16.46
CA ARG A 87 -12.28 5.87 -15.57
C ARG A 87 -10.76 5.95 -15.47
N LEU A 88 -10.09 4.81 -15.59
CA LEU A 88 -8.65 4.65 -15.49
C LEU A 88 -8.10 3.95 -16.74
N PRO A 89 -8.23 4.56 -17.92
CA PRO A 89 -7.76 3.94 -19.17
C PRO A 89 -6.24 3.88 -19.24
N GLY A 90 -5.73 2.95 -20.04
CA GLY A 90 -4.32 2.88 -20.36
C GLY A 90 -3.70 1.51 -20.12
N THR A 91 -2.43 1.42 -20.49
CA THR A 91 -1.63 0.19 -20.44
C THR A 91 -0.60 0.19 -19.32
N HIS A 92 -0.50 1.27 -18.56
CA HIS A 92 0.37 1.41 -17.41
C HIS A 92 -0.46 1.84 -16.22
N ALA A 93 -0.22 1.25 -15.06
CA ALA A 93 -0.87 1.66 -13.83
C ALA A 93 0.03 1.39 -12.61
N ILE A 94 -0.09 2.26 -11.62
CA ILE A 94 0.47 2.05 -10.29
C ILE A 94 -0.64 2.15 -9.27
N GLY A 95 -0.58 1.34 -8.24
CA GLY A 95 -1.56 1.32 -7.18
C GLY A 95 -0.92 1.29 -5.80
N HIS A 96 -1.63 1.82 -4.82
CA HIS A 96 -1.20 1.91 -3.44
C HIS A 96 -2.34 1.56 -2.49
N THR A 97 -2.08 0.66 -1.55
CA THR A 97 -2.95 0.42 -0.39
C THR A 97 -2.32 1.06 0.84
N ARG A 98 -3.07 1.96 1.49
CA ARG A 98 -2.55 2.74 2.61
C ARG A 98 -2.98 2.15 3.94
N TYR A 99 -1.98 1.99 4.83
CA TYR A 99 -2.17 1.77 6.26
C TYR A 99 -1.68 3.02 7.00
N SER A 100 -2.53 3.59 7.85
CA SER A 100 -2.20 4.80 8.58
C SER A 100 -1.23 4.49 9.71
N THR A 101 -0.01 4.96 9.57
CA THR A 101 0.98 4.96 10.66
C THR A 101 1.26 6.36 11.18
N ALA A 102 0.91 7.39 10.42
CA ALA A 102 1.09 8.80 10.80
C ALA A 102 0.24 9.72 9.91
N GLY A 103 -0.19 10.87 10.43
CA GLY A 103 -0.74 11.97 9.65
C GLY A 103 -2.25 11.96 9.41
N GLY A 104 -3.01 11.06 10.04
CA GLY A 104 -4.47 11.01 9.94
C GLY A 104 -5.00 10.47 8.60
N SER A 105 -6.26 10.07 8.62
CA SER A 105 -6.98 9.44 7.49
C SER A 105 -7.66 10.49 6.62
N PHE A 106 -6.89 11.20 5.81
CA PHE A 106 -7.42 12.18 4.86
C PHE A 106 -7.17 11.75 3.42
N ILE A 107 -8.15 11.93 2.56
CA ILE A 107 -8.05 11.59 1.12
C ILE A 107 -6.86 12.26 0.43
N ARG A 108 -6.45 13.44 0.88
CA ARG A 108 -5.27 14.14 0.35
C ARG A 108 -3.94 13.40 0.56
N ASN A 109 -3.90 12.50 1.54
CA ASN A 109 -2.71 11.72 1.88
C ASN A 109 -2.69 10.35 1.19
N VAL A 110 -3.72 10.03 0.42
CA VAL A 110 -3.83 8.74 -0.29
C VAL A 110 -2.99 8.79 -1.57
N GLN A 111 -2.11 7.82 -1.71
CA GLN A 111 -1.31 7.63 -2.92
C GLN A 111 -2.12 6.83 -3.98
N PRO A 112 -1.76 6.90 -5.27
CA PRO A 112 -0.65 7.66 -5.85
C PRO A 112 -0.85 9.18 -5.79
N MET A 113 0.26 9.90 -5.54
CA MET A 113 0.31 11.34 -5.68
C MET A 113 0.65 11.69 -7.13
N PHE A 114 0.04 12.74 -7.63
CA PHE A 114 0.29 13.23 -8.98
C PHE A 114 0.83 14.67 -8.93
N ALA A 115 1.81 14.95 -9.76
CA ALA A 115 2.30 16.30 -10.00
C ALA A 115 2.50 16.54 -11.49
N ASP A 116 2.10 17.70 -11.95
CA ASP A 116 2.34 18.14 -13.33
C ASP A 116 3.56 19.07 -13.33
N LEU A 117 4.62 18.61 -13.96
CA LEU A 117 5.89 19.33 -14.03
C LEU A 117 6.09 19.87 -15.46
N GLU A 118 6.99 20.85 -15.62
CA GLU A 118 7.33 21.40 -16.94
C GLU A 118 7.82 20.31 -17.91
N ALA A 119 8.51 19.30 -17.41
CA ALA A 119 9.01 18.16 -18.18
C ALA A 119 7.96 17.06 -18.44
N GLY A 120 6.75 17.17 -17.86
CA GLY A 120 5.67 16.17 -17.94
C GLY A 120 5.10 15.78 -16.59
N GLY A 121 4.06 14.98 -16.60
CA GLY A 121 3.41 14.48 -15.40
C GLY A 121 4.21 13.38 -14.68
N VAL A 122 4.12 13.34 -13.35
CA VAL A 122 4.73 12.32 -12.51
C VAL A 122 3.69 11.78 -11.53
N ALA A 123 3.58 10.47 -11.44
CA ALA A 123 2.77 9.80 -10.43
C ALA A 123 3.66 8.95 -9.51
N LEU A 124 3.43 9.05 -8.20
CA LEU A 124 4.17 8.31 -7.16
C LEU A 124 3.21 7.55 -6.25
N ALA A 125 3.51 6.27 -6.03
CA ALA A 125 2.77 5.38 -5.15
C ALA A 125 3.56 5.01 -3.89
#